data_b40542b163c27a52f3b7f84db4215d33
#
_entry.id   b40542b163c27a52f3b7f84db4215d33
#
_cell.length_a   1.000
_cell.length_b   1.000
_cell.length_c   1.000
_cell.angle_alpha   90.00
_cell.angle_beta   90.00
_cell.angle_gamma   90.00
#
_symmetry.space_group_name_H-M   'P 1'
#
loop_
_entity.id
_entity.type
_entity.pdbx_description
1 polymer ?
#
loop_
_entity_poly.entity_id
_entity_poly.type
_entity_poly.pdbx_seq_one_letter_code
_entity_poly.pdbx_strand_id
1 'polypeptide(L)'
;MKHTLACLALAAVCALPAHNATGCTSMIVSAEASLDGRPILWKHRDTSASNNFLYRVDGKGRYGYVALFNGSDRLSLEEAWQGMNDAGFAIMNTVAYNLPANDEDFADREGYVMAKALQQCRTVDDFEALLQSLPKPMGVRTCFGVLDAEGNGAYFETDDYTWTRFDLEDAPGGVLIRTNYAYSGEPDAGLGYIRHRNVEDILAAQIESGSITPASLTEGLSRSFYHALKGYDEAECSERWAVDQDFIPRYSSTASIAIEGIGEGEEPSAMTMWANLGYPPCSHVVAVTLDSIPEEALPTSPRGAYSPLGLEASKLKEEVFPVKKGNGKRYIDLDAVRRISDEQYKISLEEYARRRR
;
A
#
# COMPACT_ATOMS: atom_id res chain seq x y z
N MET A 1 30.13 -23.47 -59.56
CA MET A 1 30.30 -23.55 -58.12
C MET A 1 29.86 -22.24 -57.53
N LYS A 2 28.68 -22.16 -56.97
CA LYS A 2 28.13 -20.96 -56.30
C LYS A 2 27.94 -21.32 -54.83
N HIS A 3 28.74 -20.75 -53.93
CA HIS A 3 28.61 -20.93 -52.51
C HIS A 3 27.59 -19.90 -51.99
N THR A 4 26.46 -20.42 -51.51
CA THR A 4 25.45 -19.65 -50.83
C THR A 4 25.78 -19.70 -49.31
N LEU A 5 26.26 -18.58 -48.74
CA LEU A 5 26.39 -18.40 -47.28
C LEU A 5 25.00 -18.13 -46.73
N ALA A 6 24.51 -19.04 -45.90
CA ALA A 6 23.32 -18.82 -45.06
C ALA A 6 23.77 -18.13 -43.77
N CYS A 7 23.39 -16.87 -43.58
CA CYS A 7 23.50 -16.20 -42.30
C CYS A 7 22.41 -16.69 -41.38
N LEU A 8 22.77 -17.50 -40.37
CA LEU A 8 21.91 -17.77 -39.20
C LEU A 8 21.95 -16.54 -38.30
N ALA A 9 20.88 -15.76 -38.30
CA ALA A 9 20.65 -14.76 -37.27
C ALA A 9 20.17 -15.47 -36.00
N LEU A 10 21.03 -15.57 -34.99
CA LEU A 10 20.69 -16.04 -33.66
C LEU A 10 19.94 -14.92 -32.95
N ALA A 11 18.60 -14.98 -32.92
CA ALA A 11 17.79 -14.13 -32.09
C ALA A 11 17.97 -14.58 -30.63
N ALA A 12 18.85 -13.88 -29.90
CA ALA A 12 18.92 -14.00 -28.45
C ALA A 12 17.62 -13.42 -27.87
N VAL A 13 16.65 -14.28 -27.58
CA VAL A 13 15.52 -13.92 -26.73
C VAL A 13 16.09 -13.76 -25.31
N CYS A 14 16.37 -12.51 -24.94
CA CYS A 14 16.56 -12.17 -23.52
C CYS A 14 15.26 -12.47 -22.81
N ALA A 15 15.16 -13.68 -22.21
CA ALA A 15 14.17 -13.96 -21.21
C ALA A 15 14.51 -13.09 -19.99
N LEU A 16 13.91 -11.91 -19.92
CA LEU A 16 13.88 -11.12 -18.69
C LEU A 16 13.29 -12.04 -17.62
N PRO A 17 13.95 -12.22 -16.47
CA PRO A 17 13.35 -12.95 -15.39
C PRO A 17 12.02 -12.24 -15.10
N ALA A 18 10.93 -13.01 -15.08
CA ALA A 18 9.65 -12.52 -14.60
C ALA A 18 9.85 -12.19 -13.11
N HIS A 19 10.32 -10.99 -12.83
CA HIS A 19 10.23 -10.42 -11.49
C HIS A 19 8.73 -10.40 -11.22
N ASN A 20 8.30 -11.12 -10.19
CA ASN A 20 6.98 -10.94 -9.62
C ASN A 20 6.94 -9.47 -9.17
N ALA A 21 6.49 -8.59 -10.06
CA ALA A 21 6.43 -7.17 -9.80
C ALA A 21 5.50 -6.98 -8.62
N THR A 22 6.09 -6.77 -7.45
CA THR A 22 5.38 -6.36 -6.25
C THR A 22 4.94 -4.94 -6.48
N GLY A 23 3.64 -4.69 -6.46
CA GLY A 23 3.16 -3.39 -6.88
C GLY A 23 2.05 -2.87 -5.99
N CYS A 24 2.30 -1.81 -5.23
CA CYS A 24 1.33 -1.16 -4.37
C CYS A 24 0.40 -0.22 -5.13
N THR A 25 -0.71 0.15 -4.48
CA THR A 25 -1.57 1.28 -4.84
C THR A 25 -1.74 2.13 -3.60
N SER A 26 -1.60 3.44 -3.71
CA SER A 26 -1.66 4.33 -2.55
C SER A 26 -2.31 5.66 -2.89
N MET A 27 -2.82 6.35 -1.86
CA MET A 27 -3.54 7.60 -2.00
C MET A 27 -3.38 8.46 -0.75
N ILE A 28 -3.26 9.77 -0.95
CA ILE A 28 -3.40 10.76 0.11
C ILE A 28 -4.66 11.57 -0.20
N VAL A 29 -5.51 11.74 0.79
CA VAL A 29 -6.80 12.44 0.69
C VAL A 29 -6.77 13.64 1.63
N SER A 30 -7.11 14.82 1.13
CA SER A 30 -7.21 16.03 1.95
C SER A 30 -8.44 16.00 2.87
N ALA A 31 -8.46 16.88 3.85
CA ALA A 31 -9.62 17.06 4.74
C ALA A 31 -10.88 17.42 3.95
N GLU A 32 -10.78 18.26 2.93
CA GLU A 32 -11.89 18.68 2.08
C GLU A 32 -12.46 17.56 1.21
N ALA A 33 -11.62 16.58 0.81
CA ALA A 33 -12.03 15.45 0.02
C ALA A 33 -12.57 14.27 0.86
N SER A 34 -12.45 14.35 2.19
CA SER A 34 -12.93 13.34 3.12
C SER A 34 -14.28 13.70 3.74
N LEU A 35 -15.11 12.69 4.03
CA LEU A 35 -16.46 12.88 4.60
C LEU A 35 -16.43 13.54 5.99
N ASP A 36 -15.47 13.17 6.81
CA ASP A 36 -15.39 13.58 8.21
C ASP A 36 -14.43 14.77 8.43
N GLY A 37 -13.93 15.39 7.34
CA GLY A 37 -12.98 16.52 7.42
C GLY A 37 -11.61 16.11 7.99
N ARG A 38 -11.24 14.84 7.93
CA ARG A 38 -9.95 14.30 8.35
C ARG A 38 -9.16 13.84 7.14
N PRO A 39 -7.90 14.25 6.98
CA PRO A 39 -7.08 13.75 5.88
C PRO A 39 -6.79 12.26 6.05
N ILE A 40 -6.57 11.53 4.94
CA ILE A 40 -6.35 10.08 4.99
C ILE A 40 -5.10 9.72 4.19
N LEU A 41 -4.25 8.86 4.78
CA LEU A 41 -3.10 8.24 4.13
C LEU A 41 -3.39 6.75 3.93
N TRP A 42 -3.60 6.30 2.70
CA TRP A 42 -3.97 4.92 2.40
C TRP A 42 -2.97 4.22 1.48
N LYS A 43 -2.71 2.95 1.80
CA LYS A 43 -1.91 2.04 0.96
C LYS A 43 -2.52 0.65 0.91
N HIS A 44 -2.70 0.14 -0.30
CA HIS A 44 -2.89 -1.26 -0.60
C HIS A 44 -1.52 -1.87 -0.96
N ARG A 45 -1.05 -2.76 -0.11
CA ARG A 45 0.32 -3.28 -0.16
C ARG A 45 0.39 -4.60 -0.88
N ASP A 46 1.20 -4.67 -1.93
CA ASP A 46 1.53 -5.89 -2.66
C ASP A 46 3.00 -6.24 -2.47
N THR A 47 3.29 -7.40 -1.92
CA THR A 47 4.66 -7.87 -1.68
C THR A 47 4.72 -9.39 -1.58
N SER A 48 5.92 -9.96 -1.69
CA SER A 48 6.18 -11.38 -1.40
C SER A 48 6.18 -11.69 0.11
N ALA A 49 6.34 -10.67 0.98
CA ALA A 49 6.28 -10.84 2.42
C ALA A 49 4.82 -10.94 2.87
N SER A 50 4.29 -12.16 2.92
CA SER A 50 2.89 -12.43 3.26
C SER A 50 2.56 -12.33 4.75
N ASN A 51 3.57 -12.43 5.61
CA ASN A 51 3.41 -12.42 7.06
C ASN A 51 3.66 -11.00 7.58
N ASN A 52 2.59 -10.29 7.88
CA ASN A 52 2.64 -8.93 8.39
C ASN A 52 2.04 -8.87 9.80
N PHE A 53 2.49 -7.91 10.60
CA PHE A 53 1.93 -7.60 11.90
C PHE A 53 2.07 -6.11 12.20
N LEU A 54 1.25 -5.61 13.13
CA LEU A 54 1.37 -4.27 13.68
C LEU A 54 2.07 -4.31 15.02
N TYR A 55 2.90 -3.31 15.29
CA TYR A 55 3.61 -3.23 16.56
C TYR A 55 3.88 -1.78 16.94
N ARG A 56 3.82 -1.50 18.26
CA ARG A 56 4.23 -0.22 18.81
C ARG A 56 5.72 -0.25 19.15
N VAL A 57 6.42 0.78 18.71
CA VAL A 57 7.81 1.03 19.06
C VAL A 57 7.88 2.24 19.98
N ASP A 58 8.46 2.06 21.17
CA ASP A 58 8.63 3.13 22.15
C ASP A 58 9.67 4.15 21.70
N GLY A 59 9.40 5.42 21.88
CA GLY A 59 10.22 6.51 21.40
C GLY A 59 11.61 6.63 22.05
N LYS A 60 11.78 6.33 23.34
CA LYS A 60 13.03 6.44 24.10
C LYS A 60 13.80 7.76 23.86
N GLY A 61 13.09 8.89 23.97
CA GLY A 61 13.62 10.23 23.68
C GLY A 61 13.48 10.69 22.23
N ARG A 62 12.70 9.94 21.43
CA ARG A 62 12.20 10.26 20.09
C ARG A 62 10.70 10.05 20.08
N TYR A 63 10.04 10.20 18.92
CA TYR A 63 8.62 9.87 18.81
C TYR A 63 8.42 8.35 18.88
N GLY A 64 7.43 7.92 19.71
CA GLY A 64 6.88 6.58 19.66
C GLY A 64 5.97 6.43 18.45
N TYR A 65 5.83 5.22 17.93
CA TYR A 65 5.04 5.00 16.71
C TYR A 65 4.44 3.60 16.65
N VAL A 66 3.38 3.46 15.88
CA VAL A 66 2.80 2.17 15.47
C VAL A 66 3.02 2.02 13.98
N ALA A 67 3.49 0.85 13.55
CA ALA A 67 3.73 0.58 12.15
C ALA A 67 3.49 -0.88 11.76
N LEU A 68 3.35 -1.10 10.44
CA LEU A 68 3.33 -2.39 9.79
C LEU A 68 4.77 -2.90 9.59
N PHE A 69 5.00 -4.12 10.03
CA PHE A 69 6.28 -4.82 9.89
C PHE A 69 6.13 -6.12 9.13
N ASN A 70 7.20 -6.53 8.44
CA ASN A 70 7.27 -7.86 7.84
C ASN A 70 7.53 -8.90 8.93
N GLY A 71 6.76 -9.98 8.90
CA GLY A 71 7.02 -11.15 9.71
C GLY A 71 8.21 -11.93 9.17
N SER A 72 9.06 -12.38 10.09
CA SER A 72 10.19 -13.25 9.81
C SER A 72 10.43 -14.20 10.99
N ASP A 73 11.42 -15.08 10.90
CA ASP A 73 11.82 -15.98 12.00
C ASP A 73 12.30 -15.26 13.25
N ARG A 74 12.58 -13.97 13.14
CA ARG A 74 12.95 -13.09 14.25
C ARG A 74 12.17 -11.80 14.16
N LEU A 75 11.74 -11.28 15.30
CA LEU A 75 11.16 -9.95 15.38
C LEU A 75 12.24 -8.91 15.00
N SER A 76 12.01 -8.21 13.89
CA SER A 76 12.80 -7.05 13.48
C SER A 76 11.88 -5.84 13.37
N LEU A 77 12.28 -4.74 13.97
CA LEU A 77 11.56 -3.46 13.96
C LEU A 77 12.41 -2.35 13.30
N GLU A 78 13.41 -2.75 12.52
CA GLU A 78 14.33 -1.83 11.85
C GLU A 78 13.70 -1.21 10.59
N GLU A 79 12.77 -1.91 9.97
CA GLU A 79 12.09 -1.50 8.73
C GLU A 79 10.58 -1.45 8.95
N ALA A 80 9.99 -0.28 8.75
CA ALA A 80 8.54 -0.06 8.78
C ALA A 80 8.02 0.13 7.35
N TRP A 81 6.81 -0.38 7.06
CA TRP A 81 6.24 -0.33 5.70
C TRP A 81 5.02 0.57 5.55
N GLN A 82 4.48 1.03 6.63
CA GLN A 82 3.50 2.09 6.80
C GLN A 82 3.32 2.31 8.30
N GLY A 83 3.14 3.57 8.75
CA GLY A 83 2.95 3.84 10.17
C GLY A 83 2.56 5.26 10.48
N MET A 84 2.28 5.48 11.77
CA MET A 84 1.94 6.78 12.37
C MET A 84 2.65 6.94 13.71
N ASN A 85 3.01 8.17 14.08
CA ASN A 85 3.70 8.46 15.34
C ASN A 85 2.89 9.37 16.27
N ASP A 86 3.36 9.53 17.50
CA ASP A 86 2.69 10.33 18.54
C ASP A 86 2.80 11.85 18.35
N ALA A 87 3.54 12.30 17.33
CA ALA A 87 3.54 13.69 16.87
C ALA A 87 2.49 13.99 15.77
N GLY A 88 1.70 13.00 15.37
CA GLY A 88 0.69 13.15 14.32
C GLY A 88 1.25 13.06 12.90
N PHE A 89 2.45 12.49 12.72
CA PHE A 89 3.05 12.22 11.42
C PHE A 89 2.79 10.77 10.98
N ALA A 90 2.40 10.59 9.72
CA ALA A 90 2.23 9.29 9.10
C ALA A 90 3.01 9.18 7.79
N ILE A 91 3.46 7.96 7.45
CA ILE A 91 4.23 7.70 6.25
C ILE A 91 3.91 6.32 5.65
N MET A 92 3.98 6.25 4.33
CA MET A 92 3.91 5.03 3.51
C MET A 92 4.86 5.14 2.31
N ASN A 93 5.01 4.04 1.56
CA ASN A 93 5.74 4.06 0.29
C ASN A 93 5.02 3.29 -0.82
N THR A 94 5.40 3.59 -2.06
CA THR A 94 4.98 2.85 -3.25
C THR A 94 6.14 2.84 -4.24
N VAL A 95 6.73 1.65 -4.48
CA VAL A 95 7.86 1.51 -5.43
C VAL A 95 7.50 2.06 -6.79
N ALA A 96 8.39 2.84 -7.39
CA ALA A 96 8.22 3.42 -8.73
C ALA A 96 9.28 2.86 -9.69
N TYR A 97 8.84 2.14 -10.71
CA TYR A 97 9.75 1.44 -11.63
C TYR A 97 10.33 2.33 -12.73
N ASN A 98 9.78 3.52 -12.95
CA ASN A 98 10.21 4.48 -13.96
C ASN A 98 11.11 5.60 -13.43
N LEU A 99 11.49 5.58 -12.16
CA LEU A 99 12.57 6.43 -11.66
C LEU A 99 13.93 5.85 -12.04
N PRO A 100 14.99 6.66 -12.10
CA PRO A 100 16.34 6.17 -12.39
C PRO A 100 16.70 4.96 -11.53
N ALA A 101 17.17 3.90 -12.17
CA ALA A 101 17.70 2.74 -11.46
C ALA A 101 19.12 3.06 -10.97
N ASN A 102 19.44 2.54 -9.80
CA ASN A 102 20.77 2.65 -9.26
C ASN A 102 21.70 1.59 -9.82
N ASP A 103 23.00 1.90 -9.75
CA ASP A 103 24.04 0.97 -10.04
C ASP A 103 24.09 -0.22 -9.07
N GLU A 104 24.86 -1.22 -9.37
CA GLU A 104 24.95 -2.62 -8.98
C GLU A 104 24.82 -2.98 -7.48
N ASP A 105 24.84 -2.04 -6.56
CA ASP A 105 24.74 -2.27 -5.10
C ASP A 105 23.47 -1.68 -4.48
N PHE A 106 22.32 -1.86 -5.12
CA PHE A 106 21.04 -1.38 -4.61
C PHE A 106 20.68 -2.05 -3.27
N ALA A 107 20.88 -1.34 -2.18
CA ALA A 107 20.29 -1.69 -0.90
C ALA A 107 18.86 -1.10 -0.85
N ASP A 108 17.84 -1.94 -0.79
CA ASP A 108 16.47 -1.51 -0.49
C ASP A 108 16.40 -1.00 0.96
N ARG A 109 16.43 0.33 1.12
CA ARG A 109 16.42 1.00 2.42
C ARG A 109 15.12 1.75 2.71
N GLU A 110 14.08 1.55 1.90
CA GLU A 110 12.81 2.27 2.03
C GLU A 110 12.20 2.08 3.42
N GLY A 111 12.11 0.82 3.88
CA GLY A 111 11.60 0.51 5.21
C GLY A 111 12.42 1.13 6.35
N TYR A 112 13.73 1.20 6.21
CA TYR A 112 14.62 1.87 7.17
C TYR A 112 14.37 3.40 7.21
N VAL A 113 14.23 4.03 6.03
CA VAL A 113 13.94 5.48 5.95
C VAL A 113 12.59 5.78 6.60
N MET A 114 11.56 4.96 6.35
CA MET A 114 10.24 5.14 6.98
C MET A 114 10.30 4.96 8.51
N ALA A 115 11.00 3.95 9.02
CA ALA A 115 11.18 3.77 10.46
C ALA A 115 11.91 4.96 11.10
N LYS A 116 12.92 5.51 10.40
CA LYS A 116 13.65 6.70 10.84
C LYS A 116 12.76 7.95 10.80
N ALA A 117 11.93 8.12 9.77
CA ALA A 117 10.98 9.22 9.67
C ALA A 117 9.96 9.18 10.82
N LEU A 118 9.38 8.01 11.11
CA LEU A 118 8.44 7.83 12.23
C LEU A 118 9.07 8.20 13.59
N GLN A 119 10.37 8.03 13.76
CA GLN A 119 11.07 8.38 14.99
C GLN A 119 11.41 9.87 15.11
N GLN A 120 11.45 10.64 14.01
CA GLN A 120 12.09 11.96 14.00
C GLN A 120 11.21 13.05 13.39
N CYS A 121 10.34 12.73 12.44
CA CYS A 121 9.55 13.71 11.71
C CYS A 121 8.22 13.99 12.44
N ARG A 122 7.79 15.22 12.37
CA ARG A 122 6.52 15.73 12.85
C ARG A 122 5.72 16.36 11.70
N THR A 123 6.41 16.95 10.73
CA THR A 123 5.84 17.66 9.59
C THR A 123 6.31 17.09 8.27
N VAL A 124 5.61 17.44 7.19
CA VAL A 124 6.04 17.15 5.81
C VAL A 124 7.45 17.70 5.54
N ASP A 125 7.74 18.93 6.03
CA ASP A 125 9.04 19.57 5.85
C ASP A 125 10.17 18.88 6.66
N ASP A 126 9.85 18.30 7.84
CA ASP A 126 10.81 17.47 8.58
C ASP A 126 11.23 16.26 7.76
N PHE A 127 10.31 15.66 6.99
CA PHE A 127 10.63 14.52 6.13
C PHE A 127 11.52 14.94 4.95
N GLU A 128 11.28 16.08 4.34
CA GLU A 128 12.17 16.63 3.32
C GLU A 128 13.57 16.90 3.86
N ALA A 129 13.68 17.51 5.04
CA ALA A 129 14.95 17.73 5.72
C ALA A 129 15.65 16.40 6.06
N LEU A 130 14.89 15.35 6.43
CA LEU A 130 15.43 14.01 6.62
C LEU A 130 16.04 13.46 5.34
N LEU A 131 15.32 13.50 4.19
CA LEU A 131 15.82 13.06 2.88
C LEU A 131 17.11 13.79 2.49
N GLN A 132 17.16 15.11 2.75
CA GLN A 132 18.36 15.91 2.52
C GLN A 132 19.56 15.47 3.37
N SER A 133 19.31 15.03 4.60
CA SER A 133 20.35 14.60 5.55
C SER A 133 20.89 13.20 5.29
N LEU A 134 20.21 12.39 4.49
CA LEU A 134 20.63 11.01 4.20
C LEU A 134 21.91 10.98 3.36
N PRO A 135 22.83 10.06 3.65
CA PRO A 135 23.98 9.83 2.78
C PRO A 135 23.52 9.40 1.38
N LYS A 136 24.27 9.82 0.37
CA LYS A 136 24.01 9.46 -1.03
C LYS A 136 25.00 8.36 -1.47
N PRO A 137 24.55 7.32 -2.20
CA PRO A 137 23.18 7.02 -2.59
C PRO A 137 22.28 6.69 -1.36
N MET A 138 20.97 7.11 -1.43
CA MET A 138 20.04 6.89 -0.34
C MET A 138 19.59 5.42 -0.19
N GLY A 139 19.69 4.65 -1.25
CA GLY A 139 19.18 3.27 -1.31
C GLY A 139 17.66 3.18 -1.39
N VAL A 140 17.02 4.14 -2.08
CA VAL A 140 15.58 4.20 -2.26
C VAL A 140 15.21 4.47 -3.72
N ARG A 141 14.09 3.91 -4.17
CA ARG A 141 13.52 4.14 -5.50
C ARG A 141 12.02 4.03 -5.42
N THR A 142 11.38 5.09 -4.88
CA THR A 142 10.00 4.97 -4.43
C THR A 142 9.29 6.32 -4.39
N CYS A 143 7.97 6.30 -4.32
CA CYS A 143 7.15 7.42 -3.93
C CYS A 143 6.83 7.28 -2.44
N PHE A 144 7.44 8.08 -1.57
CA PHE A 144 7.02 8.19 -0.17
C PHE A 144 5.80 9.12 -0.08
N GLY A 145 4.71 8.63 0.52
CA GLY A 145 3.56 9.44 0.88
C GLY A 145 3.61 9.78 2.36
N VAL A 146 3.45 11.05 2.70
CA VAL A 146 3.46 11.54 4.09
C VAL A 146 2.24 12.41 4.39
N LEU A 147 1.85 12.44 5.65
CA LEU A 147 0.77 13.24 6.21
C LEU A 147 1.20 13.74 7.60
N ASP A 148 0.86 14.99 7.96
CA ASP A 148 1.16 15.53 9.28
C ASP A 148 -0.10 15.93 10.06
N ALA A 149 0.10 16.36 11.33
CA ALA A 149 -0.97 16.75 12.23
C ALA A 149 -1.72 18.03 11.81
N GLU A 150 -1.14 18.83 10.93
CA GLU A 150 -1.75 20.06 10.40
C GLU A 150 -2.61 19.78 9.16
N GLY A 151 -2.65 18.50 8.71
CA GLY A 151 -3.37 18.07 7.51
C GLY A 151 -2.59 18.25 6.22
N ASN A 152 -1.34 18.73 6.29
CA ASN A 152 -0.48 18.76 5.11
C ASN A 152 -0.08 17.37 4.70
N GLY A 153 -0.09 17.11 3.40
CA GLY A 153 0.34 15.85 2.82
C GLY A 153 1.19 16.08 1.58
N ALA A 154 2.06 15.13 1.27
CA ALA A 154 2.83 15.17 0.04
C ALA A 154 3.30 13.78 -0.39
N TYR A 155 3.53 13.63 -1.70
CA TYR A 155 4.38 12.56 -2.22
C TYR A 155 5.76 13.10 -2.53
N PHE A 156 6.78 12.33 -2.12
CA PHE A 156 8.16 12.50 -2.50
C PHE A 156 8.55 11.36 -3.44
N GLU A 157 8.66 11.64 -4.71
CA GLU A 157 9.13 10.70 -5.72
C GLU A 157 10.66 10.70 -5.71
N THR A 158 11.26 9.69 -5.08
CA THR A 158 12.68 9.65 -4.74
C THR A 158 13.44 8.63 -5.56
N ASP A 159 14.60 9.02 -6.03
CA ASP A 159 15.68 8.13 -6.45
C ASP A 159 16.82 8.15 -5.40
N ASP A 160 17.98 7.57 -5.71
CA ASP A 160 19.11 7.51 -4.80
C ASP A 160 19.76 8.86 -4.49
N TYR A 161 19.51 9.88 -5.28
CA TYR A 161 20.24 11.15 -5.19
C TYR A 161 19.33 12.36 -5.01
N THR A 162 18.13 12.30 -5.57
CA THR A 162 17.20 13.42 -5.66
C THR A 162 15.76 13.01 -5.33
N TRP A 163 14.88 13.98 -5.26
CA TRP A 163 13.44 13.76 -5.17
C TRP A 163 12.67 14.91 -5.84
N THR A 164 11.43 14.62 -6.21
CA THR A 164 10.43 15.61 -6.61
C THR A 164 9.26 15.54 -5.63
N ARG A 165 8.88 16.69 -5.06
CA ARG A 165 7.77 16.82 -4.12
C ARG A 165 6.49 17.22 -4.85
N PHE A 166 5.38 16.60 -4.47
CA PHE A 166 4.03 16.91 -4.92
C PHE A 166 3.14 17.12 -3.71
N ASP A 167 2.76 18.38 -3.45
CA ASP A 167 1.97 18.75 -2.30
C ASP A 167 0.48 18.47 -2.51
N LEU A 168 -0.20 18.06 -1.44
CA LEU A 168 -1.62 17.72 -1.45
C LEU A 168 -2.49 18.97 -1.68
N GLU A 169 -2.05 20.13 -1.25
CA GLU A 169 -2.76 21.42 -1.45
C GLU A 169 -2.92 21.77 -2.94
N ASP A 170 -1.99 21.34 -3.78
CA ASP A 170 -2.02 21.54 -5.23
C ASP A 170 -2.78 20.45 -5.99
N ALA A 171 -3.29 19.44 -5.28
CA ALA A 171 -3.86 18.25 -5.89
C ALA A 171 -5.30 18.49 -6.41
N PRO A 172 -5.59 18.18 -7.69
CA PRO A 172 -6.95 18.25 -8.20
C PRO A 172 -7.91 17.37 -7.38
N GLY A 173 -9.04 17.95 -6.93
CA GLY A 173 -10.02 17.24 -6.12
C GLY A 173 -9.52 16.83 -4.73
N GLY A 174 -8.40 17.39 -4.26
CA GLY A 174 -7.83 17.12 -2.94
C GLY A 174 -7.30 15.71 -2.77
N VAL A 175 -6.86 15.05 -3.85
CA VAL A 175 -6.35 13.68 -3.80
C VAL A 175 -5.07 13.50 -4.60
N LEU A 176 -4.11 12.77 -4.05
CA LEU A 176 -2.90 12.32 -4.73
C LEU A 176 -2.91 10.78 -4.80
N ILE A 177 -2.79 10.22 -6.00
CA ILE A 177 -2.77 8.78 -6.23
C ILE A 177 -1.41 8.36 -6.76
N ARG A 178 -0.86 7.25 -6.26
CA ARG A 178 0.35 6.62 -6.80
C ARG A 178 0.16 5.11 -6.90
N THR A 179 0.70 4.57 -7.99
CA THR A 179 0.90 3.12 -8.16
C THR A 179 2.40 2.88 -8.37
N ASN A 180 2.80 2.04 -9.29
CA ASN A 180 4.22 1.72 -9.46
C ASN A 180 4.88 2.54 -10.58
N TYR A 181 4.46 3.78 -10.71
CA TYR A 181 5.12 4.80 -11.51
C TYR A 181 5.09 6.15 -10.79
N ALA A 182 6.15 6.91 -10.98
CA ALA A 182 6.31 8.30 -10.56
C ALA A 182 5.91 9.24 -11.70
N TYR A 183 5.31 10.38 -11.38
CA TYR A 183 4.96 11.40 -12.38
C TYR A 183 6.21 12.12 -12.91
N SER A 184 7.25 12.23 -12.08
CA SER A 184 8.55 12.79 -12.44
C SER A 184 9.47 11.80 -13.17
N GLY A 185 9.08 10.52 -13.24
CA GLY A 185 9.89 9.47 -13.85
C GLY A 185 9.75 9.37 -15.37
N GLU A 186 10.46 8.43 -15.99
CA GLU A 186 10.40 8.17 -17.42
C GLU A 186 8.97 7.80 -17.84
N PRO A 187 8.38 8.52 -18.81
CA PRO A 187 7.02 8.22 -19.28
C PRO A 187 6.90 6.79 -19.81
N ASP A 188 5.78 6.15 -19.52
CA ASP A 188 5.42 4.78 -19.98
C ASP A 188 6.38 3.66 -19.55
N ALA A 189 7.38 3.95 -18.72
CA ALA A 189 8.35 2.97 -18.21
C ALA A 189 7.99 2.37 -16.84
N GLY A 190 6.87 2.76 -16.26
CA GLY A 190 6.38 2.27 -14.96
C GLY A 190 5.37 1.13 -15.09
N LEU A 191 4.73 0.82 -13.96
CA LEU A 191 3.69 -0.21 -13.87
C LEU A 191 2.46 0.32 -13.11
N GLY A 192 1.29 -0.31 -13.34
CA GLY A 192 0.09 -0.03 -12.56
C GLY A 192 -0.78 1.10 -13.09
N TYR A 193 -0.61 1.53 -14.33
CA TYR A 193 -1.44 2.56 -14.98
C TYR A 193 -2.94 2.20 -14.95
N ILE A 194 -3.28 0.92 -15.17
CA ILE A 194 -4.68 0.46 -15.11
C ILE A 194 -5.20 0.54 -13.67
N ARG A 195 -4.38 0.16 -12.67
CA ARG A 195 -4.77 0.26 -11.25
C ARG A 195 -4.97 1.72 -10.81
N HIS A 196 -4.15 2.63 -11.31
CA HIS A 196 -4.36 4.06 -11.09
C HIS A 196 -5.74 4.48 -11.61
N ARG A 197 -6.06 4.09 -12.85
CA ARG A 197 -7.36 4.37 -13.46
C ARG A 197 -8.52 3.70 -12.70
N ASN A 198 -8.33 2.48 -12.18
CA ASN A 198 -9.33 1.83 -11.33
C ASN A 198 -9.67 2.69 -10.10
N VAL A 199 -8.67 3.30 -9.44
CA VAL A 199 -8.90 4.20 -8.30
C VAL A 199 -9.71 5.41 -8.73
N GLU A 200 -9.33 6.06 -9.83
CA GLU A 200 -10.03 7.25 -10.35
C GLU A 200 -11.49 6.92 -10.68
N ASP A 201 -11.74 5.84 -11.42
CA ASP A 201 -13.09 5.46 -11.86
C ASP A 201 -13.99 5.05 -10.67
N ILE A 202 -13.48 4.27 -9.71
CA ILE A 202 -14.25 3.80 -8.55
C ILE A 202 -14.59 4.95 -7.61
N LEU A 203 -13.67 5.87 -7.38
CA LEU A 203 -13.85 6.96 -6.42
C LEU A 203 -14.34 8.27 -7.04
N ALA A 204 -14.59 8.34 -8.35
CA ALA A 204 -14.93 9.58 -9.05
C ALA A 204 -16.02 10.40 -8.36
N ALA A 205 -17.15 9.77 -8.01
CA ALA A 205 -18.27 10.43 -7.34
C ALA A 205 -17.92 10.87 -5.89
N GLN A 206 -17.09 10.12 -5.20
CA GLN A 206 -16.68 10.47 -3.83
C GLN A 206 -15.64 11.58 -3.82
N ILE A 207 -14.74 11.63 -4.81
CA ILE A 207 -13.80 12.73 -5.01
C ILE A 207 -14.57 14.02 -5.30
N GLU A 208 -15.52 13.96 -6.24
CA GLU A 208 -16.34 15.11 -6.62
C GLU A 208 -17.17 15.66 -5.45
N SER A 209 -17.69 14.78 -4.59
CA SER A 209 -18.55 15.17 -3.46
C SER A 209 -17.82 15.40 -2.13
N GLY A 210 -16.49 15.20 -2.07
CA GLY A 210 -15.74 15.27 -0.81
C GLY A 210 -16.22 14.26 0.23
N SER A 211 -16.47 13.01 -0.16
CA SER A 211 -17.09 12.02 0.72
C SER A 211 -16.28 10.73 0.88
N ILE A 212 -14.98 10.78 0.63
CA ILE A 212 -14.08 9.65 0.85
C ILE A 212 -13.99 9.33 2.33
N THR A 213 -13.99 8.04 2.67
CA THR A 213 -13.85 7.54 4.04
C THR A 213 -12.77 6.46 4.10
N PRO A 214 -12.22 6.13 5.29
CA PRO A 214 -11.36 4.96 5.42
C PRO A 214 -12.02 3.68 4.89
N ALA A 215 -13.34 3.51 5.10
CA ALA A 215 -14.09 2.37 4.57
C ALA A 215 -14.16 2.35 3.05
N SER A 216 -14.28 3.51 2.37
CA SER A 216 -14.21 3.58 0.90
C SER A 216 -12.92 2.96 0.35
N LEU A 217 -11.83 3.11 1.09
CA LEU A 217 -10.49 2.68 0.68
C LEU A 217 -10.23 1.22 1.06
N THR A 218 -10.46 0.85 2.32
CA THR A 218 -10.16 -0.50 2.83
C THR A 218 -11.19 -1.53 2.41
N GLU A 219 -12.48 -1.16 2.32
CA GLU A 219 -13.58 -2.05 1.98
C GLU A 219 -14.08 -1.86 0.55
N GLY A 220 -14.07 -0.64 0.04
CA GLY A 220 -14.45 -0.36 -1.34
C GLY A 220 -13.33 -0.72 -2.31
N LEU A 221 -12.26 0.08 -2.37
CA LEU A 221 -11.16 -0.13 -3.32
C LEU A 221 -10.43 -1.45 -3.14
N SER A 222 -10.09 -1.79 -1.89
CA SER A 222 -9.22 -2.95 -1.61
C SER A 222 -9.89 -4.31 -1.84
N ARG A 223 -11.20 -4.33 -2.10
CA ARG A 223 -11.98 -5.54 -2.40
C ARG A 223 -12.56 -5.55 -3.80
N SER A 224 -12.44 -4.44 -4.55
CA SER A 224 -13.01 -4.33 -5.89
C SER A 224 -12.16 -5.02 -6.93
N PHE A 225 -12.79 -5.84 -7.76
CA PHE A 225 -12.23 -6.44 -8.97
C PHE A 225 -12.62 -5.66 -10.22
N TYR A 226 -12.85 -4.36 -10.06
CA TYR A 226 -13.09 -3.45 -11.16
C TYR A 226 -11.86 -3.34 -12.06
N HIS A 227 -12.10 -3.30 -13.36
CA HIS A 227 -11.06 -3.17 -14.36
C HIS A 227 -11.40 -2.06 -15.35
N ALA A 228 -10.67 -0.95 -15.30
CA ALA A 228 -10.97 0.27 -16.07
C ALA A 228 -11.06 0.04 -17.59
N LEU A 229 -10.27 -0.87 -18.17
CA LEU A 229 -10.37 -1.19 -19.60
C LEU A 229 -11.61 -2.00 -19.95
N LYS A 230 -12.25 -2.64 -18.97
CA LYS A 230 -13.50 -3.40 -19.18
C LYS A 230 -14.73 -2.59 -18.80
N GLY A 231 -14.58 -1.64 -17.87
CA GLY A 231 -15.64 -0.77 -17.38
C GLY A 231 -16.64 -1.44 -16.43
N TYR A 232 -16.26 -2.57 -15.79
CA TYR A 232 -17.09 -3.28 -14.82
C TYR A 232 -16.24 -4.02 -13.78
N ASP A 233 -16.87 -4.42 -12.67
CA ASP A 233 -16.27 -5.26 -11.63
C ASP A 233 -16.53 -6.74 -11.94
N GLU A 234 -15.48 -7.54 -12.06
CA GLU A 234 -15.56 -8.96 -12.36
C GLU A 234 -16.30 -9.74 -11.24
N ALA A 235 -16.23 -9.30 -10.00
CA ALA A 235 -16.93 -9.95 -8.90
C ALA A 235 -18.46 -9.73 -8.95
N GLU A 236 -18.94 -8.74 -9.69
CA GLU A 236 -20.37 -8.49 -9.91
C GLU A 236 -20.94 -9.26 -11.10
N CYS A 237 -20.08 -9.89 -11.91
CA CYS A 237 -20.49 -10.70 -13.06
C CYS A 237 -20.91 -12.12 -12.66
N SER A 238 -21.56 -12.83 -13.57
CA SER A 238 -21.98 -14.22 -13.33
C SER A 238 -20.87 -15.25 -13.51
N GLU A 239 -19.75 -14.85 -14.07
CA GLU A 239 -18.57 -15.70 -14.27
C GLU A 239 -17.98 -16.16 -12.96
N ARG A 240 -17.55 -17.41 -12.94
CA ARG A 240 -16.85 -17.98 -11.79
C ARG A 240 -15.36 -17.64 -11.77
N TRP A 241 -14.73 -17.47 -12.91
CA TRP A 241 -13.29 -17.38 -13.02
C TRP A 241 -12.84 -16.08 -13.65
N ALA A 242 -11.89 -15.42 -13.00
CA ALA A 242 -11.15 -14.30 -13.57
C ALA A 242 -9.64 -14.60 -13.58
N VAL A 243 -8.91 -13.91 -14.44
CA VAL A 243 -7.44 -13.92 -14.43
C VAL A 243 -6.97 -12.81 -13.51
N ASP A 244 -6.06 -13.13 -12.59
CA ASP A 244 -5.43 -12.17 -11.67
C ASP A 244 -4.53 -11.20 -12.44
N GLN A 245 -5.13 -10.09 -12.88
CA GLN A 245 -4.42 -9.08 -13.68
C GLN A 245 -5.03 -7.70 -13.48
N ASP A 246 -4.19 -6.73 -13.11
CA ASP A 246 -4.50 -5.29 -13.02
C ASP A 246 -5.64 -4.87 -12.07
N PHE A 247 -6.15 -5.76 -11.24
CA PHE A 247 -7.02 -5.40 -10.11
C PHE A 247 -6.22 -4.72 -8.99
N ILE A 248 -6.93 -4.02 -8.10
CA ILE A 248 -6.30 -3.53 -6.85
C ILE A 248 -5.98 -4.73 -5.96
N PRO A 249 -6.94 -5.61 -5.54
CA PRO A 249 -6.63 -6.83 -4.83
C PRO A 249 -6.10 -7.90 -5.79
N ARG A 250 -4.84 -8.30 -5.59
CA ARG A 250 -4.14 -9.31 -6.39
C ARG A 250 -3.55 -10.40 -5.52
N TYR A 251 -3.07 -11.46 -6.12
CA TYR A 251 -2.40 -12.53 -5.36
C TYR A 251 -1.26 -12.02 -4.47
N SER A 252 -0.54 -10.98 -4.88
CA SER A 252 0.54 -10.36 -4.12
C SER A 252 0.08 -9.44 -2.99
N SER A 253 -1.22 -9.14 -2.87
CA SER A 253 -1.74 -8.26 -1.83
C SER A 253 -1.63 -8.90 -0.44
N THR A 254 -1.10 -8.12 0.51
CA THR A 254 -0.75 -8.59 1.86
C THR A 254 -1.23 -7.68 2.97
N ALA A 255 -1.70 -6.48 2.67
CA ALA A 255 -2.35 -5.56 3.60
C ALA A 255 -3.08 -4.45 2.84
N SER A 256 -4.10 -3.87 3.48
CA SER A 256 -4.66 -2.56 3.13
C SER A 256 -4.83 -1.75 4.40
N ILE A 257 -4.22 -0.56 4.44
CA ILE A 257 -4.22 0.27 5.64
C ILE A 257 -4.57 1.70 5.27
N ALA A 258 -5.58 2.26 5.93
CA ALA A 258 -5.92 3.68 5.89
C ALA A 258 -5.61 4.30 7.26
N ILE A 259 -4.71 5.29 7.29
CA ILE A 259 -4.44 6.10 8.47
C ILE A 259 -5.29 7.36 8.35
N GLU A 260 -6.27 7.48 9.21
CA GLU A 260 -7.10 8.67 9.38
C GLU A 260 -6.35 9.68 10.24
N GLY A 261 -6.10 10.85 9.68
CA GLY A 261 -5.32 11.91 10.31
C GLY A 261 -6.10 12.66 11.39
N ILE A 262 -5.57 13.81 11.77
CA ILE A 262 -6.08 14.62 12.87
C ILE A 262 -7.22 15.51 12.38
N GLY A 263 -8.32 15.52 13.13
CA GLY A 263 -9.41 16.46 12.96
C GLY A 263 -9.12 17.81 13.61
N GLU A 264 -9.87 18.84 13.24
CA GLU A 264 -9.71 20.20 13.80
C GLU A 264 -9.82 20.19 15.33
N GLY A 265 -8.80 20.71 16.00
CA GLY A 265 -8.75 20.84 17.47
C GLY A 265 -8.45 19.56 18.25
N GLU A 266 -8.08 18.48 17.58
CA GLU A 266 -7.69 17.22 18.24
C GLU A 266 -6.18 17.18 18.55
N GLU A 267 -5.82 16.29 19.49
CA GLU A 267 -4.42 16.05 19.83
C GLU A 267 -3.70 15.27 18.72
N PRO A 268 -2.40 15.52 18.48
CA PRO A 268 -1.63 14.81 17.46
C PRO A 268 -1.66 13.28 17.57
N SER A 269 -1.88 12.73 18.76
CA SER A 269 -1.99 11.31 19.02
C SER A 269 -3.36 10.67 18.67
N ALA A 270 -4.33 11.48 18.21
CA ALA A 270 -5.69 11.01 17.92
C ALA A 270 -5.84 10.27 16.58
N MET A 271 -4.77 10.07 15.84
CA MET A 271 -4.78 9.27 14.60
C MET A 271 -5.35 7.88 14.82
N THR A 272 -6.09 7.39 13.83
CA THR A 272 -6.60 6.01 13.81
C THR A 272 -6.11 5.30 12.54
N MET A 273 -5.54 4.13 12.71
CA MET A 273 -5.15 3.24 11.61
C MET A 273 -6.21 2.15 11.45
N TRP A 274 -6.84 2.08 10.29
CA TRP A 274 -7.79 1.06 9.87
C TRP A 274 -7.05 0.04 9.02
N ALA A 275 -6.86 -1.16 9.53
CA ALA A 275 -5.95 -2.13 8.93
C ALA A 275 -6.60 -3.47 8.61
N ASN A 276 -6.52 -3.89 7.33
CA ASN A 276 -6.63 -5.28 6.92
C ASN A 276 -5.22 -5.87 6.85
N LEU A 277 -4.97 -7.01 7.50
CA LEU A 277 -3.72 -7.76 7.38
C LEU A 277 -3.96 -9.06 6.61
N GLY A 278 -3.06 -9.38 5.67
CA GLY A 278 -3.24 -10.45 4.71
C GLY A 278 -3.93 -9.96 3.42
N TYR A 279 -4.56 -10.86 2.70
CA TYR A 279 -5.29 -10.55 1.46
C TYR A 279 -6.60 -9.83 1.77
N PRO A 280 -6.81 -8.55 1.39
CA PRO A 280 -7.94 -7.76 1.88
C PRO A 280 -9.32 -8.36 1.64
N PRO A 281 -9.65 -9.00 0.49
CA PRO A 281 -10.93 -9.69 0.33
C PRO A 281 -11.16 -10.84 1.31
N CYS A 282 -10.11 -11.34 1.97
CA CYS A 282 -10.15 -12.42 2.95
C CYS A 282 -9.85 -11.98 4.39
N SER A 283 -9.79 -10.67 4.65
CA SER A 283 -9.47 -10.08 5.94
C SER A 283 -10.52 -9.05 6.32
N HIS A 284 -10.79 -8.87 7.59
CA HIS A 284 -11.59 -7.75 8.08
C HIS A 284 -10.69 -6.62 8.59
N VAL A 285 -11.28 -5.44 8.75
CA VAL A 285 -10.60 -4.27 9.31
C VAL A 285 -10.53 -4.36 10.83
N VAL A 286 -9.40 -3.98 11.37
CA VAL A 286 -9.21 -3.68 12.79
C VAL A 286 -8.83 -2.21 12.98
N ALA A 287 -9.39 -1.56 14.01
CA ALA A 287 -9.02 -0.19 14.38
C ALA A 287 -7.84 -0.22 15.36
N VAL A 288 -6.79 0.54 15.02
CA VAL A 288 -5.54 0.63 15.78
C VAL A 288 -5.26 2.08 16.13
N THR A 289 -4.89 2.34 17.36
CA THR A 289 -4.39 3.65 17.81
C THR A 289 -2.98 3.52 18.36
N LEU A 290 -2.34 4.63 18.67
CA LEU A 290 -1.03 4.60 19.30
C LEU A 290 -1.03 3.85 20.64
N ASP A 291 -2.14 3.86 21.38
CA ASP A 291 -2.25 3.24 22.69
C ASP A 291 -2.87 1.83 22.68
N SER A 292 -3.45 1.42 21.55
CA SER A 292 -4.19 0.16 21.46
C SER A 292 -4.03 -0.50 20.10
N ILE A 293 -3.47 -1.71 20.13
CA ILE A 293 -3.40 -2.62 18.98
C ILE A 293 -4.17 -3.88 19.33
N PRO A 294 -5.21 -4.28 18.59
CA PRO A 294 -5.93 -5.54 18.80
C PRO A 294 -4.98 -6.74 18.77
N GLU A 295 -5.21 -7.71 19.63
CA GLU A 295 -4.35 -8.89 19.80
C GLU A 295 -4.17 -9.66 18.48
N GLU A 296 -5.20 -9.71 17.66
CA GLU A 296 -5.17 -10.38 16.34
C GLU A 296 -4.27 -9.70 15.30
N ALA A 297 -3.89 -8.43 15.52
CA ALA A 297 -2.94 -7.70 14.67
C ALA A 297 -1.50 -7.73 15.19
N LEU A 298 -1.29 -8.16 16.44
CA LEU A 298 0.02 -8.29 17.06
C LEU A 298 0.75 -9.55 16.58
N PRO A 299 2.09 -9.60 16.68
CA PRO A 299 2.85 -10.81 16.38
C PRO A 299 2.59 -11.91 17.41
N THR A 300 2.38 -13.14 16.96
CA THR A 300 2.05 -14.30 17.82
C THR A 300 3.18 -14.69 18.77
N SER A 301 4.42 -14.39 18.44
CA SER A 301 5.56 -14.59 19.33
C SER A 301 6.77 -13.76 18.89
N PRO A 302 7.76 -13.53 19.80
CA PRO A 302 9.03 -12.89 19.42
C PRO A 302 9.90 -13.70 18.44
N ARG A 303 9.54 -14.95 18.19
CA ARG A 303 10.28 -15.88 17.33
C ARG A 303 9.59 -16.26 16.03
N GLY A 304 8.38 -15.78 15.82
CA GLY A 304 7.62 -16.06 14.59
C GLY A 304 6.54 -14.99 14.49
N ALA A 305 6.87 -13.95 13.75
CA ALA A 305 6.09 -12.74 13.72
C ALA A 305 5.04 -12.82 12.60
N TYR A 306 3.91 -13.45 12.87
CA TYR A 306 2.69 -13.29 12.07
C TYR A 306 1.62 -12.71 12.94
N SER A 307 0.67 -12.00 12.35
CA SER A 307 -0.58 -11.69 13.05
C SER A 307 -1.58 -12.83 12.89
N PRO A 308 -2.41 -13.17 13.91
CA PRO A 308 -3.52 -14.10 13.76
C PRO A 308 -4.45 -13.74 12.60
N LEU A 309 -4.78 -12.46 12.45
CA LEU A 309 -5.59 -11.94 11.36
C LEU A 309 -4.98 -12.25 9.97
N GLY A 310 -3.68 -11.99 9.80
CA GLY A 310 -2.98 -12.29 8.55
C GLY A 310 -2.90 -13.79 8.24
N LEU A 311 -2.77 -14.63 9.28
CA LEU A 311 -2.77 -16.08 9.12
C LEU A 311 -4.14 -16.60 8.66
N GLU A 312 -5.23 -16.08 9.24
CA GLU A 312 -6.58 -16.46 8.83
C GLU A 312 -6.87 -16.03 7.40
N ALA A 313 -6.55 -14.79 7.05
CA ALA A 313 -6.68 -14.28 5.68
C ALA A 313 -5.88 -15.12 4.67
N SER A 314 -4.70 -15.64 5.07
CA SER A 314 -3.87 -16.48 4.21
C SER A 314 -4.51 -17.85 3.95
N LYS A 315 -5.21 -18.44 4.91
CA LYS A 315 -5.96 -19.69 4.73
C LYS A 315 -7.15 -19.50 3.79
N LEU A 316 -7.95 -18.45 4.01
CA LEU A 316 -9.09 -18.12 3.15
C LEU A 316 -8.67 -17.79 1.72
N LYS A 317 -7.51 -17.15 1.54
CA LYS A 317 -6.93 -16.86 0.23
C LYS A 317 -6.64 -18.11 -0.60
N GLU A 318 -6.36 -19.26 0.03
CA GLU A 318 -6.17 -20.52 -0.71
C GLU A 318 -7.45 -20.98 -1.43
N GLU A 319 -8.62 -20.62 -0.92
CA GLU A 319 -9.90 -20.86 -1.59
C GLU A 319 -10.12 -19.93 -2.78
N VAL A 320 -9.66 -18.68 -2.68
CA VAL A 320 -9.74 -17.69 -3.76
C VAL A 320 -8.80 -18.03 -4.92
N PHE A 321 -7.63 -18.61 -4.62
CA PHE A 321 -6.62 -18.98 -5.61
C PHE A 321 -6.33 -20.50 -5.61
N PRO A 322 -7.31 -21.34 -5.96
CA PRO A 322 -7.17 -22.80 -5.84
C PRO A 322 -6.25 -23.40 -6.90
N VAL A 323 -6.03 -22.74 -8.04
CA VAL A 323 -5.19 -23.23 -9.13
C VAL A 323 -3.73 -22.88 -8.86
N LYS A 324 -2.98 -23.84 -8.31
CA LYS A 324 -1.56 -23.67 -7.92
C LYS A 324 -0.57 -23.87 -9.06
N LYS A 325 -0.96 -24.58 -10.15
CA LYS A 325 -0.14 -24.81 -11.32
C LYS A 325 -0.93 -24.48 -12.59
N GLY A 326 -0.87 -23.23 -12.98
CA GLY A 326 -1.42 -22.74 -14.24
C GLY A 326 -0.33 -22.60 -15.32
N ASN A 327 -0.70 -22.00 -16.42
CA ASN A 327 0.16 -21.65 -17.57
C ASN A 327 0.93 -20.35 -17.38
N GLY A 328 1.41 -20.05 -16.16
CA GLY A 328 2.03 -18.77 -15.79
C GLY A 328 1.06 -17.68 -15.36
N LYS A 329 -0.25 -17.94 -15.41
CA LYS A 329 -1.30 -17.04 -14.93
C LYS A 329 -1.91 -17.59 -13.64
N ARG A 330 -2.44 -16.69 -12.80
CA ARG A 330 -3.24 -17.03 -11.63
C ARG A 330 -4.71 -16.86 -11.98
N TYR A 331 -5.55 -17.74 -11.42
CA TYR A 331 -6.99 -17.70 -11.61
C TYR A 331 -7.66 -17.49 -10.26
N ILE A 332 -8.62 -16.58 -10.27
CA ILE A 332 -9.43 -16.20 -9.11
C ILE A 332 -10.75 -16.96 -9.21
N ASP A 333 -11.14 -17.67 -8.14
CA ASP A 333 -12.49 -18.19 -7.97
C ASP A 333 -13.38 -17.09 -7.41
N LEU A 334 -14.17 -16.44 -8.27
CA LEU A 334 -15.03 -15.33 -7.91
C LEU A 334 -16.21 -15.75 -7.01
N ASP A 335 -16.66 -17.01 -7.04
CA ASP A 335 -17.65 -17.52 -6.08
C ASP A 335 -17.08 -17.55 -4.67
N ALA A 336 -15.82 -17.98 -4.52
CA ALA A 336 -15.12 -17.93 -3.25
C ALA A 336 -14.91 -16.46 -2.78
N VAL A 337 -14.53 -15.56 -3.70
CA VAL A 337 -14.39 -14.12 -3.40
C VAL A 337 -15.69 -13.56 -2.84
N ARG A 338 -16.82 -13.71 -3.55
CA ARG A 338 -18.13 -13.17 -3.12
C ARG A 338 -18.48 -13.63 -1.72
N ARG A 339 -18.42 -14.94 -1.46
CA ARG A 339 -18.76 -15.52 -0.17
C ARG A 339 -17.86 -15.02 0.96
N ILE A 340 -16.55 -15.12 0.78
CA ILE A 340 -15.57 -14.79 1.82
C ILE A 340 -15.54 -13.27 2.06
N SER A 341 -15.52 -12.47 0.99
CA SER A 341 -15.46 -11.02 1.10
C SER A 341 -16.70 -10.45 1.80
N ASP A 342 -17.89 -10.98 1.52
CA ASP A 342 -19.13 -10.58 2.20
C ASP A 342 -19.12 -10.87 3.71
N GLU A 343 -18.55 -12.01 4.11
CA GLU A 343 -18.42 -12.36 5.54
C GLU A 343 -17.44 -11.40 6.25
N GLN A 344 -16.28 -11.17 5.65
CA GLN A 344 -15.26 -10.28 6.23
C GLN A 344 -15.72 -8.82 6.24
N TYR A 345 -16.44 -8.37 5.21
CA TYR A 345 -17.02 -7.03 5.14
C TYR A 345 -18.00 -6.74 6.27
N LYS A 346 -18.86 -7.70 6.65
CA LYS A 346 -19.79 -7.53 7.77
C LYS A 346 -19.06 -7.29 9.08
N ILE A 347 -17.96 -8.02 9.34
CA ILE A 347 -17.12 -7.83 10.53
C ILE A 347 -16.50 -6.43 10.51
N SER A 348 -15.99 -5.99 9.37
CA SER A 348 -15.42 -4.64 9.20
C SER A 348 -16.44 -3.54 9.48
N LEU A 349 -17.68 -3.68 9.02
CA LEU A 349 -18.75 -2.70 9.28
C LEU A 349 -19.06 -2.57 10.78
N GLU A 350 -19.05 -3.68 11.52
CA GLU A 350 -19.25 -3.66 12.98
C GLU A 350 -18.10 -2.91 13.66
N GLU A 351 -16.85 -3.08 13.20
CA GLU A 351 -15.69 -2.37 13.72
C GLU A 351 -15.79 -0.85 13.48
N TYR A 352 -16.13 -0.44 12.25
CA TYR A 352 -16.36 0.97 11.93
C TYR A 352 -17.48 1.58 12.77
N ALA A 353 -18.59 0.86 12.95
CA ALA A 353 -19.73 1.33 13.76
C ALA A 353 -19.39 1.45 15.25
N ARG A 354 -18.56 0.55 15.78
CA ARG A 354 -18.12 0.56 17.18
C ARG A 354 -17.25 1.78 17.49
N ARG A 355 -16.38 2.17 16.58
CA ARG A 355 -15.39 3.25 16.78
C ARG A 355 -16.01 4.64 16.65
N ARG A 356 -17.10 4.79 15.89
CA ARG A 356 -17.83 6.07 15.70
C ARG A 356 -18.82 6.40 16.82
N ARG A 357 -18.99 5.51 17.82
CA ARG A 357 -19.79 5.72 19.05
C ARG A 357 -18.94 6.26 20.18
#